data_ac95102f76856bb51c4db77d9069a716
#
_entry.id   ac95102f76856bb51c4db77d9069a716
#
_cell.length_a   1.000
_cell.length_b   1.000
_cell.length_c   1.000
_cell.angle_alpha   90.00
_cell.angle_beta   90.00
_cell.angle_gamma   90.00
#
_symmetry.space_group_name_H-M   'P 1'
#
loop_
_entity.id
_entity.type
_entity.pdbx_description
1 polymer ?
#
loop_
_entity_poly.entity_id
_entity_poly.type
_entity_poly.pdbx_seq_one_letter_code
_entity_poly.pdbx_strand_id
1 'polypeptide(L)'
;MAKQLAFNDDARRALQAGIDKLADTVKVTLGPKGRNVVLDKAWGAPTITNDGVTIAREVELEDPYENMGAQLAKEVATKTNDIAGDGTTTATVLAQALVNEGMRQVAAGAAPGEVKRGIETAVAAVEQRLQENARPVEGKEVAHVAAISAQNDEVGELLARAFDTVGTDGVITIEESSTTSTELDVTECMQFDKGFLSPYMVTDAERQEAVLEDAYVLINSGKISNVQELLPLLEKVLQANKPLFVIAEDVEGEALSTLVVNKIRGTLNVVAVKAPGFGDRRKAMMQDIAILTGAQVVSPDLGMKLEQADLDVLGSARRITVTKDETTIVDGGGAAEDVEARVAQIKAESAATDSDWDREKLQERLAKLSGGIGVIRVGAATEVELKERKHRIEDAVSSTRAALEEGIVAGGGTALINALTVLDTDADVQALTGDAAVGVDIVRKALKQPLRWIAQNAGEDGYVVVSKVAELEPNHGFNAKTGVYGDLIADGVIDPVKVTRSALANAASIAALVLTTETLVADKPADEDEAGHQH
;
A
#
# COMPACT_ATOMS: atom_id res chain seq x y z
N MET A 1 15.48 -22.33 22.85
CA MET A 1 14.14 -22.81 23.28
C MET A 1 13.86 -24.17 22.65
N ALA A 2 13.17 -25.06 23.35
CA ALA A 2 12.75 -26.33 22.75
C ALA A 2 11.69 -26.08 21.67
N LYS A 3 11.68 -26.91 20.62
CA LYS A 3 10.67 -26.86 19.56
C LYS A 3 9.63 -27.95 19.79
N GLN A 4 8.40 -27.64 19.43
CA GLN A 4 7.32 -28.63 19.29
C GLN A 4 7.00 -28.84 17.80
N LEU A 5 6.63 -30.04 17.44
CA LEU A 5 6.45 -30.46 16.06
C LEU A 5 5.03 -31.00 15.86
N ALA A 6 4.38 -30.62 14.77
CA ALA A 6 3.18 -31.25 14.28
C ALA A 6 3.41 -31.78 12.86
N PHE A 7 2.77 -32.89 12.51
CA PHE A 7 3.02 -33.62 11.27
C PHE A 7 1.72 -33.94 10.56
N ASN A 8 1.81 -34.13 9.24
CA ASN A 8 0.72 -34.67 8.41
C ASN A 8 -0.60 -33.87 8.57
N ASP A 9 -1.68 -34.59 8.80
CA ASP A 9 -3.02 -34.02 8.86
C ASP A 9 -3.23 -33.08 10.06
N ASP A 10 -2.55 -33.32 11.18
CA ASP A 10 -2.65 -32.44 12.35
C ASP A 10 -2.03 -31.07 12.06
N ALA A 11 -0.88 -31.06 11.38
CA ALA A 11 -0.24 -29.82 10.91
C ALA A 11 -1.16 -29.03 9.96
N ARG A 12 -1.73 -29.72 8.97
CA ARG A 12 -2.62 -29.10 7.97
C ARG A 12 -3.90 -28.56 8.59
N ARG A 13 -4.52 -29.33 9.52
CA ARG A 13 -5.75 -28.90 10.21
C ARG A 13 -5.51 -27.67 11.09
N ALA A 14 -4.38 -27.60 11.78
CA ALA A 14 -4.03 -26.44 12.60
C ALA A 14 -3.85 -25.18 11.74
N LEU A 15 -3.11 -25.26 10.62
CA LEU A 15 -2.98 -24.15 9.66
C LEU A 15 -4.35 -23.71 9.14
N GLN A 16 -5.20 -24.66 8.71
CA GLN A 16 -6.54 -24.37 8.22
C GLN A 16 -7.38 -23.66 9.28
N ALA A 17 -7.37 -24.14 10.53
CA ALA A 17 -8.12 -23.54 11.62
C ALA A 17 -7.68 -22.08 11.87
N GLY A 18 -6.37 -21.80 11.82
CA GLY A 18 -5.84 -20.45 11.96
C GLY A 18 -6.27 -19.52 10.82
N ILE A 19 -6.17 -19.99 9.56
CA ILE A 19 -6.65 -19.25 8.39
C ILE A 19 -8.15 -18.97 8.50
N ASP A 20 -8.94 -19.96 8.91
CA ASP A 20 -10.39 -19.81 9.08
C ASP A 20 -10.74 -18.77 10.13
N LYS A 21 -10.09 -18.80 11.30
CA LYS A 21 -10.34 -17.83 12.37
C LYS A 21 -10.06 -16.40 11.93
N LEU A 22 -8.94 -16.15 11.24
CA LEU A 22 -8.64 -14.84 10.72
C LEU A 22 -9.63 -14.42 9.61
N ALA A 23 -9.85 -15.28 8.64
CA ALA A 23 -10.74 -14.97 7.51
C ALA A 23 -12.19 -14.76 7.97
N ASP A 24 -12.68 -15.52 8.95
CA ASP A 24 -14.01 -15.37 9.51
C ASP A 24 -14.17 -14.03 10.26
N THR A 25 -13.10 -13.50 10.82
CA THR A 25 -13.09 -12.18 11.43
C THR A 25 -13.14 -11.06 10.39
N VAL A 26 -12.41 -11.22 9.27
CA VAL A 26 -12.27 -10.17 8.25
C VAL A 26 -13.47 -10.15 7.28
N LYS A 27 -13.98 -11.30 6.83
CA LYS A 27 -15.01 -11.42 5.77
C LYS A 27 -16.33 -10.72 6.05
N VAL A 28 -16.63 -10.43 7.33
CA VAL A 28 -17.85 -9.70 7.73
C VAL A 28 -17.83 -8.24 7.28
N THR A 29 -16.66 -7.71 6.92
CA THR A 29 -16.48 -6.33 6.46
C THR A 29 -16.68 -6.16 4.96
N LEU A 30 -16.76 -7.27 4.18
CA LEU A 30 -16.76 -7.25 2.73
C LEU A 30 -18.06 -6.66 2.16
N GLY A 31 -17.90 -5.72 1.22
CA GLY A 31 -18.98 -5.13 0.43
C GLY A 31 -19.68 -3.92 1.09
N PRO A 32 -20.63 -3.27 0.40
CA PRO A 32 -21.24 -2.01 0.82
C PRO A 32 -22.12 -2.12 2.07
N LYS A 33 -22.50 -3.33 2.48
CA LYS A 33 -23.21 -3.61 3.73
C LYS A 33 -22.35 -4.43 4.70
N GLY A 34 -21.04 -4.41 4.52
CA GLY A 34 -20.09 -4.94 5.47
C GLY A 34 -20.18 -4.25 6.83
N ARG A 35 -19.76 -4.95 7.87
CA ARG A 35 -19.85 -4.48 9.26
C ARG A 35 -18.46 -4.23 9.81
N ASN A 36 -18.35 -3.35 10.78
CA ASN A 36 -17.12 -3.05 11.48
C ASN A 36 -16.75 -4.16 12.48
N VAL A 37 -15.45 -4.28 12.72
CA VAL A 37 -14.86 -5.08 13.78
C VAL A 37 -14.31 -4.14 14.85
N VAL A 38 -14.42 -4.52 16.10
CA VAL A 38 -13.86 -3.79 17.26
C VAL A 38 -12.58 -4.47 17.68
N LEU A 39 -11.48 -3.74 17.68
CA LEU A 39 -10.17 -4.20 18.09
C LEU A 39 -9.83 -3.61 19.45
N ASP A 40 -9.47 -4.46 20.41
CA ASP A 40 -8.99 -4.04 21.72
C ASP A 40 -7.59 -3.41 21.58
N LYS A 41 -7.28 -2.46 22.45
CA LYS A 41 -5.94 -1.87 22.54
C LYS A 41 -5.44 -1.94 23.96
N ALA A 42 -4.16 -2.28 24.12
CA ALA A 42 -3.50 -2.30 25.42
C ALA A 42 -3.56 -0.93 26.13
N TRP A 43 -3.63 0.16 25.36
CA TRP A 43 -3.71 1.54 25.85
C TRP A 43 -4.65 2.36 24.94
N GLY A 44 -5.58 3.13 25.56
CA GLY A 44 -6.52 3.98 24.86
C GLY A 44 -7.89 3.35 24.61
N ALA A 45 -8.66 3.94 23.70
CA ALA A 45 -9.96 3.45 23.31
C ALA A 45 -9.83 2.32 22.28
N PRO A 46 -10.76 1.34 22.25
CA PRO A 46 -10.82 0.33 21.20
C PRO A 46 -10.90 0.97 19.82
N THR A 47 -10.28 0.34 18.83
CA THR A 47 -10.38 0.77 17.42
C THR A 47 -11.58 0.09 16.78
N ILE A 48 -12.39 0.86 16.06
CA ILE A 48 -13.50 0.35 15.25
C ILE A 48 -13.10 0.54 13.79
N THR A 49 -13.04 -0.55 13.03
CA THR A 49 -12.61 -0.51 11.63
C THR A 49 -13.28 -1.60 10.80
N ASN A 50 -13.36 -1.39 9.50
CA ASN A 50 -13.72 -2.39 8.50
C ASN A 50 -12.57 -2.66 7.51
N ASP A 51 -11.41 -2.04 7.74
CA ASP A 51 -10.21 -2.33 6.94
C ASP A 51 -9.66 -3.72 7.26
N GLY A 52 -9.59 -4.56 6.21
CA GLY A 52 -9.19 -5.96 6.33
C GLY A 52 -7.74 -6.15 6.77
N VAL A 53 -6.80 -5.31 6.34
CA VAL A 53 -5.39 -5.44 6.73
C VAL A 53 -5.17 -5.03 8.18
N THR A 54 -5.80 -3.96 8.64
CA THR A 54 -5.76 -3.53 10.04
C THR A 54 -6.30 -4.62 10.96
N ILE A 55 -7.44 -5.22 10.61
CA ILE A 55 -8.02 -6.32 11.38
C ILE A 55 -7.07 -7.53 11.39
N ALA A 56 -6.53 -7.90 10.22
CA ALA A 56 -5.66 -9.06 10.10
C ALA A 56 -4.36 -8.91 10.92
N ARG A 57 -3.81 -7.69 11.01
CA ARG A 57 -2.59 -7.41 11.78
C ARG A 57 -2.76 -7.64 13.28
N GLU A 58 -3.95 -7.38 13.83
CA GLU A 58 -4.25 -7.51 15.25
C GLU A 58 -4.62 -8.95 15.67
N VAL A 59 -4.87 -9.86 14.71
CA VAL A 59 -5.24 -11.24 15.06
C VAL A 59 -3.99 -12.03 15.45
N GLU A 60 -3.94 -12.44 16.72
CA GLU A 60 -2.99 -13.39 17.27
C GLU A 60 -3.75 -14.50 18.01
N LEU A 61 -3.32 -15.75 17.84
CA LEU A 61 -3.98 -16.92 18.41
C LEU A 61 -3.09 -17.58 19.45
N GLU A 62 -3.70 -18.09 20.52
CA GLU A 62 -2.99 -18.75 21.63
C GLU A 62 -2.28 -20.04 21.18
N ASP A 63 -2.92 -20.84 20.32
CA ASP A 63 -2.30 -22.04 19.78
C ASP A 63 -1.23 -21.65 18.74
N PRO A 64 0.05 -22.01 18.95
CA PRO A 64 1.13 -21.60 18.07
C PRO A 64 1.02 -22.16 16.65
N TYR A 65 0.41 -23.32 16.46
CA TYR A 65 0.23 -23.91 15.14
C TYR A 65 -0.93 -23.25 14.38
N GLU A 66 -2.04 -22.96 15.07
CA GLU A 66 -3.13 -22.17 14.48
C GLU A 66 -2.68 -20.75 14.19
N ASN A 67 -1.86 -20.16 15.07
CA ASN A 67 -1.29 -18.82 14.85
C ASN A 67 -0.42 -18.77 13.60
N MET A 68 0.34 -19.83 13.28
CA MET A 68 1.06 -19.91 12.00
C MET A 68 0.10 -19.80 10.80
N GLY A 69 -1.07 -20.46 10.86
CA GLY A 69 -2.10 -20.34 9.83
C GLY A 69 -2.65 -18.91 9.73
N ALA A 70 -2.95 -18.28 10.86
CA ALA A 70 -3.38 -16.88 10.89
C ALA A 70 -2.32 -15.94 10.31
N GLN A 71 -1.04 -16.14 10.63
CA GLN A 71 0.07 -15.33 10.07
C GLN A 71 0.20 -15.49 8.54
N LEU A 72 -0.02 -16.68 7.99
CA LEU A 72 -0.04 -16.89 6.54
C LEU A 72 -1.21 -16.15 5.87
N ALA A 73 -2.40 -16.15 6.47
CA ALA A 73 -3.51 -15.35 5.97
C ALA A 73 -3.29 -13.84 6.13
N LYS A 74 -2.62 -13.41 7.22
CA LYS A 74 -2.16 -12.03 7.39
C LYS A 74 -1.20 -11.60 6.28
N GLU A 75 -0.28 -12.48 5.87
CA GLU A 75 0.65 -12.20 4.76
C GLU A 75 -0.10 -11.98 3.44
N VAL A 76 -1.19 -12.73 3.17
CA VAL A 76 -2.05 -12.50 2.00
C VAL A 76 -2.62 -11.07 2.00
N ALA A 77 -3.19 -10.64 3.13
CA ALA A 77 -3.77 -9.30 3.26
C ALA A 77 -2.70 -8.22 3.09
N THR A 78 -1.54 -8.37 3.77
CA THR A 78 -0.44 -7.41 3.73
C THR A 78 0.13 -7.27 2.32
N LYS A 79 0.43 -8.39 1.63
CA LYS A 79 0.95 -8.35 0.25
C LYS A 79 -0.03 -7.72 -0.73
N THR A 80 -1.32 -7.95 -0.56
CA THR A 80 -2.34 -7.35 -1.41
C THR A 80 -2.41 -5.84 -1.17
N ASN A 81 -2.33 -5.41 0.09
CA ASN A 81 -2.23 -4.00 0.44
C ASN A 81 -0.99 -3.34 -0.16
N ASP A 82 0.18 -3.95 -0.05
CA ASP A 82 1.45 -3.41 -0.57
C ASP A 82 1.44 -3.23 -2.10
N ILE A 83 0.75 -4.10 -2.84
CA ILE A 83 0.70 -4.08 -4.31
C ILE A 83 -0.40 -3.15 -4.85
N ALA A 84 -1.58 -3.19 -4.23
CA ALA A 84 -2.78 -2.56 -4.78
C ALA A 84 -3.44 -1.55 -3.83
N GLY A 85 -3.05 -1.52 -2.56
CA GLY A 85 -3.58 -0.62 -1.53
C GLY A 85 -5.04 -0.86 -1.15
N ASP A 86 -5.66 -1.93 -1.67
CA ASP A 86 -7.05 -2.31 -1.41
C ASP A 86 -7.23 -3.82 -1.73
N GLY A 87 -8.44 -4.36 -1.50
CA GLY A 87 -8.79 -5.76 -1.81
C GLY A 87 -8.31 -6.78 -0.79
N THR A 88 -7.85 -6.36 0.37
CA THR A 88 -7.30 -7.21 1.45
C THR A 88 -8.31 -8.24 1.97
N THR A 89 -9.56 -7.82 2.16
CA THR A 89 -10.67 -8.70 2.54
C THR A 89 -11.00 -9.72 1.44
N THR A 90 -11.04 -9.29 0.18
CA THR A 90 -11.26 -10.20 -0.97
C THR A 90 -10.17 -11.25 -1.07
N ALA A 91 -8.90 -10.86 -0.91
CA ALA A 91 -7.77 -11.76 -0.92
C ALA A 91 -7.84 -12.80 0.20
N THR A 92 -8.21 -12.38 1.42
CA THR A 92 -8.37 -13.26 2.57
C THR A 92 -9.50 -14.28 2.36
N VAL A 93 -10.63 -13.84 1.79
CA VAL A 93 -11.77 -14.72 1.45
C VAL A 93 -11.38 -15.74 0.38
N LEU A 94 -10.64 -15.32 -0.65
CA LEU A 94 -10.13 -16.22 -1.68
C LEU A 94 -9.14 -17.23 -1.11
N ALA A 95 -8.22 -16.80 -0.25
CA ALA A 95 -7.25 -17.68 0.40
C ALA A 95 -7.94 -18.74 1.27
N GLN A 96 -8.91 -18.36 2.09
CA GLN A 96 -9.72 -19.28 2.88
C GLN A 96 -10.40 -20.34 1.99
N ALA A 97 -11.00 -19.90 0.90
CA ALA A 97 -11.71 -20.78 -0.02
C ALA A 97 -10.78 -21.78 -0.72
N LEU A 98 -9.64 -21.30 -1.22
CA LEU A 98 -8.63 -22.14 -1.88
C LEU A 98 -8.06 -23.18 -0.90
N VAL A 99 -7.73 -22.76 0.32
CA VAL A 99 -7.21 -23.66 1.35
C VAL A 99 -8.27 -24.70 1.74
N ASN A 100 -9.48 -24.28 2.03
CA ASN A 100 -10.53 -25.18 2.49
C ASN A 100 -10.94 -26.24 1.44
N GLU A 101 -11.10 -25.81 0.18
CA GLU A 101 -11.37 -26.75 -0.91
C GLU A 101 -10.17 -27.64 -1.21
N GLY A 102 -8.94 -27.07 -1.19
CA GLY A 102 -7.71 -27.82 -1.43
C GLY A 102 -7.43 -28.87 -0.35
N MET A 103 -7.59 -28.52 0.93
CA MET A 103 -7.41 -29.45 2.06
C MET A 103 -8.35 -30.65 1.99
N ARG A 104 -9.62 -30.43 1.55
CA ARG A 104 -10.55 -31.55 1.34
C ARG A 104 -10.04 -32.54 0.30
N GLN A 105 -9.46 -32.02 -0.80
CA GLN A 105 -8.96 -32.88 -1.88
C GLN A 105 -7.68 -33.59 -1.48
N VAL A 106 -6.76 -32.91 -0.80
CA VAL A 106 -5.53 -33.52 -0.27
C VAL A 106 -5.87 -34.61 0.77
N ALA A 107 -6.82 -34.35 1.66
CA ALA A 107 -7.30 -35.36 2.61
C ALA A 107 -8.00 -36.54 1.94
N ALA A 108 -8.59 -36.34 0.75
CA ALA A 108 -9.15 -37.40 -0.08
C ALA A 108 -8.10 -38.19 -0.87
N GLY A 109 -6.82 -37.80 -0.80
CA GLY A 109 -5.70 -38.52 -1.42
C GLY A 109 -5.15 -37.89 -2.69
N ALA A 110 -5.59 -36.66 -3.06
CA ALA A 110 -4.99 -35.93 -4.19
C ALA A 110 -3.55 -35.53 -3.86
N ALA A 111 -2.66 -35.63 -4.86
CA ALA A 111 -1.25 -35.27 -4.72
C ALA A 111 -1.08 -33.75 -4.58
N PRO A 112 -0.58 -33.21 -3.45
CA PRO A 112 -0.54 -31.77 -3.19
C PRO A 112 0.22 -30.97 -4.26
N GLY A 113 1.32 -31.52 -4.80
CA GLY A 113 2.11 -30.88 -5.86
C GLY A 113 1.36 -30.75 -7.19
N GLU A 114 0.53 -31.75 -7.57
CA GLU A 114 -0.31 -31.68 -8.75
C GLU A 114 -1.48 -30.70 -8.56
N VAL A 115 -2.13 -30.74 -7.40
CA VAL A 115 -3.18 -29.78 -7.05
C VAL A 115 -2.65 -28.35 -7.13
N LYS A 116 -1.47 -28.09 -6.54
CA LYS A 116 -0.77 -26.81 -6.65
C LYS A 116 -0.58 -26.38 -8.10
N ARG A 117 -0.04 -27.26 -8.95
CA ARG A 117 0.16 -26.98 -10.39
C ARG A 117 -1.15 -26.59 -11.08
N GLY A 118 -2.24 -27.30 -10.75
CA GLY A 118 -3.57 -27.00 -11.28
C GLY A 118 -4.10 -25.64 -10.84
N ILE A 119 -3.91 -25.28 -9.57
CA ILE A 119 -4.28 -23.97 -9.04
C ILE A 119 -3.49 -22.86 -9.73
N GLU A 120 -2.16 -23.00 -9.83
CA GLU A 120 -1.29 -22.00 -10.46
C GLU A 120 -1.65 -21.78 -11.95
N THR A 121 -1.88 -22.84 -12.72
CA THR A 121 -2.29 -22.74 -14.12
C THR A 121 -3.66 -22.07 -14.27
N ALA A 122 -4.64 -22.46 -13.46
CA ALA A 122 -5.98 -21.88 -13.50
C ALA A 122 -5.99 -20.39 -13.11
N VAL A 123 -5.22 -20.02 -12.09
CA VAL A 123 -5.10 -18.63 -11.63
C VAL A 123 -4.44 -17.77 -12.71
N ALA A 124 -3.37 -18.24 -13.34
CA ALA A 124 -2.72 -17.50 -14.43
C ALA A 124 -3.69 -17.22 -15.60
N ALA A 125 -4.50 -18.21 -15.99
CA ALA A 125 -5.52 -18.03 -17.03
C ALA A 125 -6.61 -17.01 -16.62
N VAL A 126 -7.04 -17.05 -15.35
CA VAL A 126 -8.03 -16.08 -14.82
C VAL A 126 -7.45 -14.67 -14.75
N GLU A 127 -6.20 -14.51 -14.30
CA GLU A 127 -5.53 -13.20 -14.27
C GLU A 127 -5.41 -12.59 -15.66
N GLN A 128 -5.01 -13.39 -16.64
CA GLN A 128 -4.95 -12.93 -18.03
C GLN A 128 -6.34 -12.52 -18.53
N ARG A 129 -7.39 -13.28 -18.25
CA ARG A 129 -8.76 -12.95 -18.63
C ARG A 129 -9.26 -11.68 -17.97
N LEU A 130 -8.92 -11.44 -16.70
CA LEU A 130 -9.26 -10.19 -16.01
C LEU A 130 -8.59 -8.99 -16.69
N GLN A 131 -7.32 -9.11 -17.08
CA GLN A 131 -6.60 -8.07 -17.82
C GLN A 131 -7.18 -7.83 -19.23
N GLU A 132 -7.55 -8.87 -19.94
CA GLU A 132 -8.21 -8.76 -21.26
C GLU A 132 -9.58 -8.07 -21.18
N ASN A 133 -10.30 -8.26 -20.08
CA ASN A 133 -11.61 -7.64 -19.84
C ASN A 133 -11.50 -6.23 -19.24
N ALA A 134 -10.29 -5.79 -18.85
CA ALA A 134 -10.07 -4.48 -18.30
C ALA A 134 -10.28 -3.38 -19.36
N ARG A 135 -10.86 -2.28 -18.94
CA ARG A 135 -10.96 -1.09 -19.77
C ARG A 135 -10.44 0.14 -19.03
N PRO A 136 -9.91 1.14 -19.74
CA PRO A 136 -9.46 2.39 -19.11
C PRO A 136 -10.58 3.06 -18.30
N VAL A 137 -10.18 3.79 -17.27
CA VAL A 137 -11.10 4.62 -16.48
C VAL A 137 -11.40 5.90 -17.24
N GLU A 138 -12.66 6.29 -17.35
CA GLU A 138 -13.09 7.49 -18.07
C GLU A 138 -13.96 8.41 -17.22
N GLY A 139 -13.65 9.71 -17.23
CA GLY A 139 -14.47 10.76 -16.67
C GLY A 139 -14.91 10.52 -15.22
N LYS A 140 -16.22 10.34 -15.00
CA LYS A 140 -16.80 10.17 -13.65
C LYS A 140 -16.45 8.85 -12.95
N GLU A 141 -15.88 7.90 -13.66
CA GLU A 141 -15.56 6.59 -13.09
C GLU A 141 -14.44 6.68 -12.04
N VAL A 142 -13.57 7.68 -12.13
CA VAL A 142 -12.58 7.99 -11.09
C VAL A 142 -13.29 8.23 -9.76
N ALA A 143 -14.36 9.03 -9.76
CA ALA A 143 -15.16 9.27 -8.55
C ALA A 143 -15.86 7.99 -8.07
N HIS A 144 -16.33 7.13 -8.98
CA HIS A 144 -17.00 5.87 -8.61
C HIS A 144 -16.04 4.89 -7.95
N VAL A 145 -14.82 4.69 -8.51
CA VAL A 145 -13.80 3.84 -7.89
C VAL A 145 -13.47 4.34 -6.48
N ALA A 146 -13.19 5.63 -6.36
CA ALA A 146 -12.86 6.25 -5.09
C ALA A 146 -14.03 6.16 -4.07
N ALA A 147 -15.29 6.38 -4.53
CA ALA A 147 -16.46 6.30 -3.68
C ALA A 147 -16.74 4.88 -3.16
N ILE A 148 -16.46 3.84 -3.97
CA ILE A 148 -16.62 2.45 -3.55
C ILE A 148 -15.61 2.10 -2.46
N SER A 149 -14.33 2.40 -2.66
CA SER A 149 -13.28 2.12 -1.69
C SER A 149 -13.47 2.95 -0.42
N ALA A 150 -13.74 4.26 -0.53
CA ALA A 150 -14.04 5.13 0.61
C ALA A 150 -15.40 4.87 1.27
N GLN A 151 -16.30 4.10 0.63
CA GLN A 151 -17.71 3.94 1.03
C GLN A 151 -18.44 5.27 1.25
N ASN A 152 -18.04 6.31 0.48
CA ASN A 152 -18.54 7.67 0.62
C ASN A 152 -18.47 8.41 -0.71
N ASP A 153 -19.63 8.84 -1.21
CA ASP A 153 -19.74 9.50 -2.51
C ASP A 153 -19.06 10.89 -2.51
N GLU A 154 -19.10 11.64 -1.38
CA GLU A 154 -18.44 12.95 -1.26
C GLU A 154 -16.91 12.84 -1.32
N VAL A 155 -16.35 11.80 -0.69
CA VAL A 155 -14.91 11.49 -0.77
C VAL A 155 -14.55 11.09 -2.20
N GLY A 156 -15.40 10.33 -2.88
CA GLY A 156 -15.21 9.99 -4.29
C GLY A 156 -15.06 11.20 -5.21
N GLU A 157 -15.98 12.16 -5.09
CA GLU A 157 -15.94 13.42 -5.85
C GLU A 157 -14.71 14.29 -5.49
N LEU A 158 -14.32 14.29 -4.21
CA LEU A 158 -13.14 15.03 -3.75
C LEU A 158 -11.86 14.44 -4.33
N LEU A 159 -11.73 13.12 -4.34
CA LEU A 159 -10.57 12.41 -4.91
C LEU A 159 -10.51 12.56 -6.43
N ALA A 160 -11.65 12.50 -7.14
CA ALA A 160 -11.66 12.76 -8.58
C ALA A 160 -11.13 14.16 -8.90
N ARG A 161 -11.55 15.19 -8.16
CA ARG A 161 -11.02 16.55 -8.31
C ARG A 161 -9.52 16.63 -7.97
N ALA A 162 -9.06 15.88 -6.97
CA ALA A 162 -7.64 15.82 -6.64
C ALA A 162 -6.83 15.27 -7.82
N PHE A 163 -7.22 14.12 -8.37
CA PHE A 163 -6.55 13.52 -9.53
C PHE A 163 -6.63 14.37 -10.79
N ASP A 164 -7.77 15.05 -11.03
CA ASP A 164 -7.89 16.01 -12.15
C ASP A 164 -6.92 17.19 -12.01
N THR A 165 -6.64 17.61 -10.78
CA THR A 165 -5.77 18.77 -10.51
C THR A 165 -4.30 18.40 -10.56
N VAL A 166 -3.91 17.28 -9.93
CA VAL A 166 -2.49 16.88 -9.82
C VAL A 166 -2.04 15.94 -10.94
N GLY A 167 -2.98 15.41 -11.72
CA GLY A 167 -2.73 14.40 -12.76
C GLY A 167 -2.67 12.98 -12.20
N THR A 168 -2.64 11.98 -13.11
CA THR A 168 -2.62 10.56 -12.77
C THR A 168 -1.40 10.14 -11.96
N ASP A 169 -0.25 10.74 -12.27
CA ASP A 169 1.04 10.50 -11.61
C ASP A 169 1.28 11.46 -10.44
N GLY A 170 0.31 12.35 -10.17
CA GLY A 170 0.42 13.35 -9.11
C GLY A 170 0.35 12.73 -7.72
N VAL A 171 1.01 13.39 -6.77
CA VAL A 171 1.02 12.95 -5.38
C VAL A 171 -0.23 13.46 -4.66
N ILE A 172 -0.91 12.57 -3.95
CA ILE A 172 -1.99 12.90 -3.03
C ILE A 172 -1.56 12.47 -1.64
N THR A 173 -1.48 13.41 -0.70
CA THR A 173 -1.18 13.17 0.71
C THR A 173 -2.42 13.36 1.56
N ILE A 174 -2.49 12.65 2.68
CA ILE A 174 -3.62 12.70 3.60
C ILE A 174 -3.12 13.18 4.95
N GLU A 175 -3.68 14.29 5.41
CA GLU A 175 -3.32 14.94 6.67
C GLU A 175 -4.54 14.99 7.61
N GLU A 176 -4.29 14.97 8.89
CA GLU A 176 -5.33 15.16 9.91
C GLU A 176 -5.66 16.64 10.04
N SER A 177 -6.95 16.95 10.12
CA SER A 177 -7.45 18.31 10.36
C SER A 177 -8.03 18.45 11.76
N SER A 178 -7.90 19.62 12.34
CA SER A 178 -8.58 19.97 13.59
C SER A 178 -10.07 20.33 13.39
N THR A 179 -10.55 20.38 12.13
CA THR A 179 -11.95 20.65 11.77
C THR A 179 -12.73 19.35 11.66
N THR A 180 -14.03 19.43 11.42
CA THR A 180 -14.90 18.26 11.16
C THR A 180 -15.10 17.99 9.68
N SER A 181 -14.66 18.90 8.80
CA SER A 181 -14.77 18.79 7.35
C SER A 181 -13.55 18.12 6.74
N THR A 182 -13.76 17.43 5.61
CA THR A 182 -12.66 16.93 4.78
C THR A 182 -12.51 17.86 3.59
N GLU A 183 -11.30 18.39 3.38
CA GLU A 183 -11.02 19.43 2.38
C GLU A 183 -9.83 19.03 1.52
N LEU A 184 -9.81 19.50 0.26
CA LEU A 184 -8.70 19.35 -0.66
C LEU A 184 -7.99 20.69 -0.80
N ASP A 185 -6.73 20.72 -0.44
CA ASP A 185 -5.81 21.80 -0.76
C ASP A 185 -4.82 21.34 -1.84
N VAL A 186 -4.43 22.26 -2.71
CA VAL A 186 -3.37 22.01 -3.67
C VAL A 186 -2.16 22.82 -3.27
N THR A 187 -1.07 22.15 -3.00
CA THR A 187 0.16 22.78 -2.50
C THR A 187 1.35 22.37 -3.39
N GLU A 188 2.31 23.25 -3.55
CA GLU A 188 3.55 22.95 -4.26
C GLU A 188 4.35 21.87 -3.54
N CYS A 189 4.84 20.91 -4.29
CA CYS A 189 5.67 19.84 -3.75
C CYS A 189 6.67 19.29 -4.74
N MET A 190 7.58 18.48 -4.21
CA MET A 190 8.49 17.67 -5.00
C MET A 190 8.61 16.26 -4.44
N GLN A 191 8.49 15.26 -5.32
CA GLN A 191 8.75 13.86 -5.00
C GLN A 191 9.94 13.34 -5.80
N PHE A 192 10.76 12.48 -5.16
CA PHE A 192 11.87 11.79 -5.82
C PHE A 192 12.18 10.42 -5.21
N ASP A 193 12.73 9.52 -6.03
CA ASP A 193 12.94 8.10 -5.76
C ASP A 193 14.20 7.86 -4.91
N LYS A 194 14.21 8.36 -3.68
CA LYS A 194 15.25 8.08 -2.67
C LYS A 194 14.60 8.03 -1.31
N GLY A 195 14.76 6.91 -0.64
CA GLY A 195 14.28 6.69 0.72
C GLY A 195 15.34 6.95 1.79
N PHE A 196 14.96 6.72 3.03
CA PHE A 196 15.84 6.93 4.19
C PHE A 196 17.06 5.99 4.17
N LEU A 197 18.19 6.49 4.65
CA LEU A 197 19.46 5.74 4.69
C LEU A 197 19.51 4.70 5.82
N SER A 198 18.61 4.77 6.78
CA SER A 198 18.54 3.81 7.89
C SER A 198 17.09 3.63 8.36
N PRO A 199 16.64 2.38 8.58
CA PRO A 199 15.31 2.10 9.15
C PRO A 199 15.09 2.75 10.54
N TYR A 200 16.14 3.04 11.27
CA TYR A 200 16.06 3.71 12.58
C TYR A 200 15.65 5.20 12.48
N MET A 201 15.55 5.76 11.27
CA MET A 201 15.06 7.11 11.02
C MET A 201 13.52 7.16 10.94
N VAL A 202 12.85 6.02 10.85
CA VAL A 202 11.39 5.89 10.81
C VAL A 202 10.76 6.50 12.07
N THR A 203 9.68 7.26 11.89
CA THR A 203 8.89 7.87 12.96
C THR A 203 7.54 7.18 13.15
N ASP A 204 7.01 6.59 12.08
CA ASP A 204 5.79 5.79 12.06
C ASP A 204 6.15 4.34 11.69
N ALA A 205 6.20 3.47 12.70
CA ALA A 205 6.58 2.07 12.52
C ALA A 205 5.52 1.25 11.79
N GLU A 206 4.24 1.63 11.87
CA GLU A 206 3.16 0.93 11.19
C GLU A 206 3.23 1.14 9.67
N ARG A 207 3.55 2.36 9.25
CA ARG A 207 3.68 2.74 7.84
C ARG A 207 5.09 2.60 7.28
N GLN A 208 6.08 2.34 8.12
CA GLN A 208 7.49 2.34 7.75
C GLN A 208 7.93 3.68 7.11
N GLU A 209 7.42 4.79 7.64
CA GLU A 209 7.67 6.16 7.16
C GLU A 209 8.40 7.00 8.20
N ALA A 210 9.22 7.93 7.72
CA ALA A 210 9.77 9.02 8.52
C ALA A 210 9.07 10.32 8.14
N VAL A 211 8.35 10.92 9.08
CA VAL A 211 7.64 12.19 8.90
C VAL A 211 8.33 13.27 9.71
N LEU A 212 8.67 14.38 9.06
CA LEU A 212 9.22 15.59 9.68
C LEU A 212 8.27 16.75 9.42
N GLU A 213 7.88 17.47 10.48
CA GLU A 213 7.04 18.67 10.41
C GLU A 213 7.91 19.91 10.65
N ASP A 214 7.71 20.98 9.88
CA ASP A 214 8.45 22.25 9.96
C ASP A 214 9.98 22.09 9.99
N ALA A 215 10.48 21.18 9.15
CA ALA A 215 11.87 20.77 9.15
C ALA A 215 12.80 21.77 8.45
N TYR A 216 14.03 21.85 8.94
CA TYR A 216 15.15 22.39 8.17
C TYR A 216 15.60 21.39 7.08
N VAL A 217 16.04 21.92 5.93
CA VAL A 217 16.53 21.13 4.80
C VAL A 217 17.98 21.50 4.52
N LEU A 218 18.89 20.55 4.70
CA LEU A 218 20.30 20.67 4.31
C LEU A 218 20.53 19.95 3.00
N ILE A 219 21.12 20.65 2.01
CA ILE A 219 21.50 20.06 0.72
C ILE A 219 23.01 20.16 0.56
N ASN A 220 23.70 19.02 0.51
CA ASN A 220 25.15 18.95 0.33
C ASN A 220 25.52 18.21 -0.95
N SER A 221 26.28 18.84 -1.85
CA SER A 221 26.62 18.26 -3.16
C SER A 221 27.57 17.06 -3.08
N GLY A 222 28.33 16.96 -2.01
CA GLY A 222 29.28 15.88 -1.78
C GLY A 222 28.78 14.83 -0.78
N LYS A 223 29.65 13.84 -0.52
CA LYS A 223 29.43 12.85 0.54
C LYS A 223 29.68 13.45 1.93
N ILE A 224 28.93 12.96 2.91
CA ILE A 224 29.12 13.29 4.32
C ILE A 224 29.54 12.00 5.05
N SER A 225 30.82 11.85 5.34
CA SER A 225 31.37 10.68 6.04
C SER A 225 31.97 11.04 7.41
N ASN A 226 32.46 12.26 7.55
CA ASN A 226 33.06 12.77 8.77
C ASN A 226 32.06 13.61 9.57
N VAL A 227 31.74 13.18 10.78
CA VAL A 227 30.80 13.89 11.66
C VAL A 227 31.31 15.28 12.08
N GLN A 228 32.60 15.49 12.15
CA GLN A 228 33.19 16.78 12.57
C GLN A 228 32.80 17.93 11.62
N GLU A 229 32.58 17.65 10.35
CA GLU A 229 32.13 18.65 9.37
C GLU A 229 30.66 19.07 9.60
N LEU A 230 29.86 18.18 10.18
CA LEU A 230 28.43 18.41 10.41
C LEU A 230 28.13 18.96 11.82
N LEU A 231 29.00 18.71 12.79
CA LEU A 231 28.78 19.07 14.20
C LEU A 231 28.40 20.53 14.43
N PRO A 232 29.09 21.53 13.85
CA PRO A 232 28.75 22.94 14.10
C PRO A 232 27.31 23.29 13.67
N LEU A 233 26.85 22.70 12.58
CA LEU A 233 25.49 22.90 12.08
C LEU A 233 24.47 22.16 12.97
N LEU A 234 24.76 20.92 13.37
CA LEU A 234 23.89 20.15 14.24
C LEU A 234 23.65 20.81 15.59
N GLU A 235 24.66 21.44 16.18
CA GLU A 235 24.53 22.19 17.44
C GLU A 235 23.54 23.36 17.29
N LYS A 236 23.57 24.07 16.16
CA LYS A 236 22.65 25.17 15.87
C LYS A 236 21.22 24.69 15.64
N VAL A 237 21.06 23.59 14.89
CA VAL A 237 19.76 22.95 14.66
C VAL A 237 19.16 22.47 15.98
N LEU A 238 19.94 21.87 16.86
CA LEU A 238 19.51 21.46 18.20
C LEU A 238 19.04 22.65 19.04
N GLN A 239 19.77 23.78 19.00
CA GLN A 239 19.36 25.00 19.71
C GLN A 239 18.05 25.58 19.15
N ALA A 240 17.81 25.45 17.84
CA ALA A 240 16.56 25.85 17.20
C ALA A 240 15.38 24.90 17.48
N ASN A 241 15.65 23.70 18.02
CA ASN A 241 14.68 22.66 18.33
C ASN A 241 13.78 22.28 17.13
N LYS A 242 14.35 22.23 15.95
CA LYS A 242 13.65 21.84 14.71
C LYS A 242 14.18 20.51 14.16
N PRO A 243 13.34 19.71 13.50
CA PRO A 243 13.79 18.56 12.75
C PRO A 243 14.75 18.95 11.62
N LEU A 244 15.64 18.05 11.25
CA LEU A 244 16.59 18.23 10.15
C LEU A 244 16.43 17.16 9.09
N PHE A 245 16.22 17.59 7.86
CA PHE A 245 16.27 16.71 6.68
C PHE A 245 17.58 16.94 5.93
N VAL A 246 18.32 15.87 5.68
CA VAL A 246 19.65 15.92 5.03
C VAL A 246 19.60 15.24 3.68
N ILE A 247 19.93 15.97 2.64
CA ILE A 247 20.13 15.45 1.28
C ILE A 247 21.61 15.61 0.93
N ALA A 248 22.29 14.50 0.61
CA ALA A 248 23.68 14.52 0.20
C ALA A 248 23.93 13.49 -0.91
N GLU A 249 25.08 13.57 -1.60
CA GLU A 249 25.46 12.51 -2.52
C GLU A 249 25.42 11.12 -1.83
N ASP A 250 25.93 11.05 -0.61
CA ASP A 250 25.77 9.94 0.34
C ASP A 250 26.00 10.43 1.77
N VAL A 251 25.44 9.75 2.77
CA VAL A 251 25.80 9.92 4.18
C VAL A 251 26.21 8.56 4.70
N GLU A 252 27.47 8.42 5.08
CA GLU A 252 28.08 7.13 5.40
C GLU A 252 28.99 7.21 6.63
N GLY A 253 29.47 6.05 7.09
CA GLY A 253 30.49 5.94 8.13
C GLY A 253 30.07 6.54 9.47
N GLU A 254 30.98 7.35 10.06
CA GLU A 254 30.79 7.96 11.38
C GLU A 254 29.64 8.97 11.38
N ALA A 255 29.45 9.71 10.30
CA ALA A 255 28.38 10.70 10.19
C ALA A 255 27.00 10.03 10.27
N LEU A 256 26.74 8.99 9.47
CA LEU A 256 25.47 8.26 9.50
C LEU A 256 25.22 7.63 10.87
N SER A 257 26.24 6.97 11.45
CA SER A 257 26.14 6.32 12.76
C SER A 257 25.77 7.34 13.85
N THR A 258 26.35 8.52 13.81
CA THR A 258 26.08 9.59 14.79
C THR A 258 24.65 10.13 14.64
N LEU A 259 24.16 10.35 13.41
CA LEU A 259 22.80 10.78 13.17
C LEU A 259 21.78 9.74 13.70
N VAL A 260 22.01 8.46 13.39
CA VAL A 260 21.17 7.35 13.85
C VAL A 260 21.15 7.25 15.38
N VAL A 261 22.29 7.31 16.04
CA VAL A 261 22.37 7.23 17.52
C VAL A 261 21.62 8.39 18.17
N ASN A 262 21.76 9.62 17.66
CA ASN A 262 21.05 10.78 18.20
C ASN A 262 19.54 10.72 17.92
N LYS A 263 19.14 10.17 16.78
CA LYS A 263 17.73 9.91 16.49
C LYS A 263 17.12 8.90 17.47
N ILE A 264 17.77 7.76 17.69
CA ILE A 264 17.32 6.72 18.65
C ILE A 264 17.24 7.28 20.07
N ARG A 265 18.17 8.14 20.47
CA ARG A 265 18.16 8.80 21.80
C ARG A 265 17.10 9.90 21.92
N GLY A 266 16.41 10.25 20.84
CA GLY A 266 15.45 11.35 20.83
C GLY A 266 16.10 12.75 20.98
N THR A 267 17.45 12.83 20.87
CA THR A 267 18.17 14.10 20.99
C THR A 267 18.01 14.96 19.75
N LEU A 268 17.98 14.32 18.57
CA LEU A 268 17.85 14.99 17.27
C LEU A 268 16.81 14.25 16.42
N ASN A 269 15.79 14.96 15.95
CA ASN A 269 14.88 14.42 14.95
C ASN A 269 15.47 14.66 13.55
N VAL A 270 16.08 13.64 12.97
CA VAL A 270 16.80 13.74 11.70
C VAL A 270 16.45 12.59 10.77
N VAL A 271 16.37 12.90 9.47
CA VAL A 271 16.27 11.93 8.39
C VAL A 271 17.29 12.31 7.32
N ALA A 272 18.01 11.33 6.79
CA ALA A 272 18.99 11.51 5.74
C ALA A 272 18.67 10.62 4.54
N VAL A 273 18.79 11.18 3.34
CA VAL A 273 18.57 10.50 2.06
C VAL A 273 19.70 10.79 1.09
N LYS A 274 19.85 9.91 0.08
CA LYS A 274 20.73 10.20 -1.05
C LYS A 274 20.09 11.20 -2.00
N ALA A 275 20.89 12.08 -2.57
CA ALA A 275 20.45 12.99 -3.61
C ALA A 275 19.97 12.21 -4.85
N PRO A 276 18.86 12.63 -5.48
CA PRO A 276 18.32 11.96 -6.66
C PRO A 276 19.21 12.21 -7.90
N GLY A 277 19.23 11.24 -8.81
CA GLY A 277 19.98 11.30 -10.06
C GLY A 277 21.49 11.03 -9.92
N PHE A 278 22.21 11.19 -11.01
CA PHE A 278 23.66 10.97 -11.12
C PHE A 278 24.31 12.10 -11.94
N GLY A 279 25.60 12.39 -11.66
CA GLY A 279 26.39 13.37 -12.42
C GLY A 279 25.71 14.76 -12.43
N ASP A 280 25.65 15.39 -13.62
CA ASP A 280 25.09 16.74 -13.78
C ASP A 280 23.58 16.79 -13.52
N ARG A 281 22.86 15.68 -13.76
CA ARG A 281 21.44 15.57 -13.40
C ARG A 281 21.23 15.66 -11.88
N ARG A 282 22.10 15.04 -11.08
CA ARG A 282 22.05 15.16 -9.62
C ARG A 282 22.18 16.62 -9.20
N LYS A 283 23.16 17.34 -9.79
CA LYS A 283 23.37 18.77 -9.50
C LYS A 283 22.13 19.60 -9.85
N ALA A 284 21.51 19.33 -11.00
CA ALA A 284 20.31 20.02 -11.42
C ALA A 284 19.11 19.74 -10.50
N MET A 285 18.90 18.49 -10.10
CA MET A 285 17.81 18.11 -9.19
C MET A 285 18.04 18.68 -7.78
N MET A 286 19.27 18.68 -7.27
CA MET A 286 19.60 19.33 -6.00
C MET A 286 19.31 20.83 -6.03
N GLN A 287 19.56 21.49 -7.17
CA GLN A 287 19.24 22.91 -7.36
C GLN A 287 17.72 23.14 -7.42
N ASP A 288 16.96 22.23 -8.05
CA ASP A 288 15.50 22.29 -8.08
C ASP A 288 14.91 22.16 -6.65
N ILE A 289 15.44 21.22 -5.85
CA ILE A 289 15.04 21.07 -4.44
C ILE A 289 15.44 22.30 -3.61
N ALA A 290 16.63 22.86 -3.87
CA ALA A 290 17.11 24.05 -3.17
C ALA A 290 16.18 25.26 -3.41
N ILE A 291 15.76 25.47 -4.66
CA ILE A 291 14.84 26.54 -5.02
C ILE A 291 13.48 26.33 -4.35
N LEU A 292 12.95 25.11 -4.39
CA LEU A 292 11.67 24.79 -3.76
C LEU A 292 11.69 25.02 -2.24
N THR A 293 12.78 24.67 -1.58
CA THR A 293 12.88 24.73 -0.09
C THR A 293 13.48 26.04 0.42
N GLY A 294 13.99 26.89 -0.47
CA GLY A 294 14.74 28.10 -0.09
C GLY A 294 16.13 27.80 0.46
N ALA A 295 16.65 26.59 0.24
CA ALA A 295 18.00 26.19 0.67
C ALA A 295 19.08 26.69 -0.30
N GLN A 296 20.33 26.69 0.18
CA GLN A 296 21.51 26.80 -0.66
C GLN A 296 22.22 25.44 -0.74
N VAL A 297 22.61 25.04 -1.95
CA VAL A 297 23.41 23.81 -2.12
C VAL A 297 24.82 24.05 -1.60
N VAL A 298 25.19 23.39 -0.50
CA VAL A 298 26.56 23.44 0.01
C VAL A 298 27.44 22.63 -0.94
N SER A 299 28.36 23.31 -1.63
CA SER A 299 29.22 22.70 -2.63
C SER A 299 30.64 23.25 -2.58
N PRO A 300 31.65 22.40 -2.54
CA PRO A 300 33.04 22.82 -2.69
C PRO A 300 33.31 23.57 -4.02
N ASP A 301 32.59 23.21 -5.09
CA ASP A 301 32.68 23.87 -6.38
C ASP A 301 32.26 25.36 -6.31
N LEU A 302 31.38 25.70 -5.34
CA LEU A 302 30.96 27.07 -5.06
C LEU A 302 31.78 27.74 -3.93
N GLY A 303 32.86 27.10 -3.47
CA GLY A 303 33.69 27.56 -2.38
C GLY A 303 33.08 27.43 -0.98
N MET A 304 31.97 26.68 -0.84
CA MET A 304 31.28 26.46 0.43
C MET A 304 31.75 25.15 1.06
N LYS A 305 32.03 25.20 2.35
CA LYS A 305 32.37 24.02 3.13
C LYS A 305 31.30 23.73 4.17
N LEU A 306 30.97 22.44 4.37
CA LEU A 306 29.93 22.02 5.31
C LEU A 306 30.25 22.45 6.76
N GLU A 307 31.52 22.43 7.17
CA GLU A 307 31.99 22.87 8.48
C GLU A 307 31.77 24.36 8.77
N GLN A 308 31.54 25.15 7.73
CA GLN A 308 31.29 26.61 7.80
C GLN A 308 29.82 26.96 7.56
N ALA A 309 28.96 25.95 7.31
CA ALA A 309 27.54 26.16 7.09
C ALA A 309 26.82 26.68 8.35
N ASP A 310 25.91 27.62 8.14
CA ASP A 310 25.06 28.17 9.18
C ASP A 310 23.56 27.90 8.85
N LEU A 311 22.67 28.33 9.73
CA LEU A 311 21.23 28.18 9.52
C LEU A 311 20.70 28.91 8.27
N ASP A 312 21.44 29.91 7.78
CA ASP A 312 21.10 30.71 6.58
C ASP A 312 21.22 29.93 5.26
N VAL A 313 22.00 28.83 5.25
CA VAL A 313 22.06 27.93 4.07
C VAL A 313 20.97 26.87 4.09
N LEU A 314 20.28 26.69 5.21
CA LEU A 314 19.21 25.72 5.34
C LEU A 314 17.94 26.25 4.70
N GLY A 315 17.30 25.40 3.91
CA GLY A 315 15.91 25.60 3.53
C GLY A 315 14.95 25.12 4.60
N SER A 316 13.68 25.18 4.30
CA SER A 316 12.61 24.65 5.15
C SER A 316 11.52 24.00 4.32
N ALA A 317 10.75 23.15 4.97
CA ALA A 317 9.53 22.61 4.41
C ALA A 317 8.54 22.34 5.54
N ARG A 318 7.26 22.58 5.28
CA ARG A 318 6.20 22.34 6.26
C ARG A 318 6.11 20.84 6.61
N ARG A 319 6.22 19.97 5.63
CA ARG A 319 6.19 18.52 5.85
C ARG A 319 7.13 17.79 4.88
N ILE A 320 7.84 16.82 5.41
CA ILE A 320 8.67 15.90 4.62
C ILE A 320 8.32 14.48 5.04
N THR A 321 7.92 13.66 4.07
CA THR A 321 7.65 12.24 4.26
C THR A 321 8.65 11.41 3.49
N VAL A 322 9.32 10.49 4.18
CA VAL A 322 10.34 9.62 3.60
C VAL A 322 9.99 8.18 3.87
N THR A 323 9.77 7.41 2.81
CA THR A 323 9.60 5.96 2.87
C THR A 323 10.93 5.25 2.64
N LYS A 324 10.92 3.95 2.49
CA LYS A 324 12.10 3.16 2.14
C LYS A 324 12.68 3.54 0.76
N ASP A 325 11.83 3.93 -0.18
CA ASP A 325 12.19 4.10 -1.58
C ASP A 325 12.00 5.54 -2.10
N GLU A 326 11.19 6.36 -1.43
CA GLU A 326 10.76 7.67 -1.92
C GLU A 326 10.83 8.76 -0.84
N THR A 327 10.99 9.99 -1.31
CA THR A 327 10.89 11.22 -0.49
C THR A 327 9.91 12.19 -1.11
N THR A 328 9.01 12.72 -0.30
CA THR A 328 8.04 13.76 -0.67
C THR A 328 8.26 15.00 0.20
N ILE A 329 8.49 16.15 -0.42
CA ILE A 329 8.63 17.46 0.23
C ILE A 329 7.39 18.28 -0.10
N VAL A 330 6.68 18.72 0.91
CA VAL A 330 5.42 19.48 0.79
C VAL A 330 5.62 20.87 1.35
N ASP A 331 5.17 21.88 0.60
CA ASP A 331 5.17 23.29 1.04
C ASP A 331 6.58 23.73 1.46
N GLY A 332 7.48 23.74 0.48
CA GLY A 332 8.85 24.20 0.65
C GLY A 332 8.89 25.71 0.93
N GLY A 333 9.86 26.13 1.75
CA GLY A 333 10.02 27.53 2.14
C GLY A 333 10.65 28.45 1.08
N GLY A 334 10.79 27.99 -0.17
CA GLY A 334 11.26 28.80 -1.30
C GLY A 334 10.26 29.87 -1.73
N ALA A 335 10.72 30.92 -2.38
CA ALA A 335 9.82 31.91 -2.95
C ALA A 335 9.11 31.36 -4.19
N ALA A 336 7.78 31.50 -4.28
CA ALA A 336 7.00 31.02 -5.42
C ALA A 336 7.50 31.61 -6.76
N GLU A 337 7.93 32.88 -6.76
CA GLU A 337 8.51 33.54 -7.92
C GLU A 337 9.78 32.82 -8.45
N ASP A 338 10.63 32.32 -7.54
CA ASP A 338 11.85 31.57 -7.91
C ASP A 338 11.51 30.19 -8.46
N VAL A 339 10.49 29.52 -7.91
CA VAL A 339 9.98 28.23 -8.41
C VAL A 339 9.39 28.40 -9.80
N GLU A 340 8.53 29.42 -10.02
CA GLU A 340 7.97 29.73 -11.34
C GLU A 340 9.05 30.06 -12.36
N ALA A 341 10.06 30.86 -11.99
CA ALA A 341 11.19 31.18 -12.86
C ALA A 341 11.98 29.93 -13.26
N ARG A 342 12.17 28.99 -12.30
CA ARG A 342 12.85 27.71 -12.57
C ARG A 342 12.03 26.81 -13.49
N VAL A 343 10.73 26.73 -13.30
CA VAL A 343 9.78 26.00 -14.18
C VAL A 343 9.86 26.58 -15.62
N ALA A 344 9.84 27.90 -15.76
CA ALA A 344 9.97 28.56 -17.06
C ALA A 344 11.31 28.25 -17.74
N GLN A 345 12.41 28.24 -16.98
CA GLN A 345 13.73 27.86 -17.46
C GLN A 345 13.76 26.44 -18.00
N ILE A 346 13.27 25.47 -17.24
CA ILE A 346 13.23 24.03 -17.64
C ILE A 346 12.36 23.85 -18.90
N LYS A 347 11.22 24.56 -18.99
CA LYS A 347 10.37 24.56 -20.21
C LYS A 347 11.14 25.06 -21.42
N ALA A 348 11.88 26.16 -21.28
CA ALA A 348 12.68 26.71 -22.35
C ALA A 348 13.81 25.75 -22.78
N GLU A 349 14.51 25.12 -21.84
CA GLU A 349 15.53 24.11 -22.09
C GLU A 349 14.94 22.88 -22.82
N SER A 350 13.76 22.40 -22.39
CA SER A 350 13.05 21.28 -23.03
C SER A 350 12.62 21.58 -24.45
N ALA A 351 12.23 22.83 -24.74
CA ALA A 351 11.86 23.25 -26.07
C ALA A 351 13.07 23.46 -27.00
N ALA A 352 14.25 23.79 -26.45
CA ALA A 352 15.46 24.08 -27.20
C ALA A 352 16.33 22.85 -27.50
N THR A 353 16.13 21.73 -26.80
CA THR A 353 16.96 20.53 -26.98
C THR A 353 16.56 19.73 -28.21
N ASP A 354 17.54 19.29 -28.98
CA ASP A 354 17.38 18.40 -30.14
C ASP A 354 17.39 16.92 -29.76
N SER A 355 17.75 16.60 -28.51
CA SER A 355 17.80 15.22 -27.97
C SER A 355 16.47 14.82 -27.37
N ASP A 356 15.83 13.80 -27.91
CA ASP A 356 14.56 13.25 -27.37
C ASP A 356 14.72 12.73 -25.95
N TRP A 357 15.88 12.13 -25.66
CA TRP A 357 16.19 11.64 -24.31
C TRP A 357 16.35 12.79 -23.30
N ASP A 358 17.05 13.87 -23.66
CA ASP A 358 17.18 15.05 -22.78
C ASP A 358 15.84 15.74 -22.58
N ARG A 359 15.04 15.82 -23.64
CA ARG A 359 13.67 16.36 -23.59
C ARG A 359 12.79 15.58 -22.62
N GLU A 360 12.81 14.25 -22.68
CA GLU A 360 12.09 13.39 -21.74
C GLU A 360 12.53 13.65 -20.30
N LYS A 361 13.83 13.74 -20.05
CA LYS A 361 14.36 13.99 -18.70
C LYS A 361 14.09 15.40 -18.17
N LEU A 362 14.03 16.39 -19.02
CA LEU A 362 13.60 17.74 -18.66
C LEU A 362 12.10 17.78 -18.36
N GLN A 363 11.29 17.01 -19.09
CA GLN A 363 9.85 16.87 -18.81
C GLN A 363 9.59 16.16 -17.48
N GLU A 364 10.35 15.11 -17.15
CA GLU A 364 10.29 14.47 -15.82
C GLU A 364 10.60 15.47 -14.69
N ARG A 365 11.65 16.28 -14.85
CA ARG A 365 11.99 17.32 -13.86
C ARG A 365 10.91 18.39 -13.75
N LEU A 366 10.36 18.80 -14.90
CA LEU A 366 9.27 19.76 -14.94
C LEU A 366 8.04 19.24 -14.21
N ALA A 367 7.64 18.00 -14.47
CA ALA A 367 6.52 17.37 -13.79
C ALA A 367 6.72 17.32 -12.26
N LYS A 368 7.95 16.99 -11.81
CA LYS A 368 8.30 16.93 -10.39
C LYS A 368 8.31 18.32 -9.70
N LEU A 369 8.63 19.38 -10.41
CA LEU A 369 8.73 20.73 -9.83
C LEU A 369 7.43 21.54 -9.98
N SER A 370 6.67 21.31 -11.06
CA SER A 370 5.41 22.02 -11.35
C SER A 370 4.17 21.23 -10.96
N GLY A 371 4.32 19.96 -10.56
CA GLY A 371 3.24 19.12 -10.07
C GLY A 371 2.83 19.57 -8.68
N GLY A 372 1.59 20.08 -8.52
CA GLY A 372 1.02 20.30 -7.20
C GLY A 372 0.79 18.96 -6.49
N ILE A 373 0.84 18.95 -5.18
CA ILE A 373 0.28 17.85 -4.36
C ILE A 373 -1.17 18.19 -4.00
N GLY A 374 -2.04 17.20 -4.16
CA GLY A 374 -3.34 17.23 -3.52
C GLY A 374 -3.19 16.87 -2.04
N VAL A 375 -3.35 17.83 -1.14
CA VAL A 375 -3.36 17.57 0.30
C VAL A 375 -4.82 17.42 0.74
N ILE A 376 -5.21 16.20 1.10
CA ILE A 376 -6.54 15.94 1.65
C ILE A 376 -6.46 16.06 3.17
N ARG A 377 -7.06 17.11 3.71
CA ARG A 377 -7.18 17.31 5.15
C ARG A 377 -8.44 16.64 5.65
N VAL A 378 -8.27 15.59 6.42
CA VAL A 378 -9.37 14.78 6.94
C VAL A 378 -9.78 15.29 8.31
N GLY A 379 -11.06 15.67 8.44
CA GLY A 379 -11.65 16.07 9.70
C GLY A 379 -12.66 15.07 10.23
N ALA A 380 -12.81 15.00 11.56
CA ALA A 380 -13.82 14.18 12.23
C ALA A 380 -14.14 14.73 13.61
N ALA A 381 -15.23 14.25 14.20
CA ALA A 381 -15.66 14.69 15.54
C ALA A 381 -14.87 14.01 16.68
N THR A 382 -14.32 12.83 16.43
CA THR A 382 -13.54 12.05 17.41
C THR A 382 -12.26 11.51 16.79
N GLU A 383 -11.26 11.24 17.62
CA GLU A 383 -9.98 10.66 17.16
C GLU A 383 -10.16 9.26 16.53
N VAL A 384 -11.08 8.45 17.05
CA VAL A 384 -11.39 7.13 16.50
C VAL A 384 -11.98 7.24 15.10
N GLU A 385 -12.95 8.14 14.92
CA GLU A 385 -13.55 8.41 13.61
C GLU A 385 -12.52 9.00 12.63
N LEU A 386 -11.65 9.87 13.11
CA LEU A 386 -10.60 10.49 12.30
C LEU A 386 -9.65 9.45 11.71
N LYS A 387 -9.16 8.52 12.52
CA LYS A 387 -8.27 7.44 12.08
C LYS A 387 -8.95 6.51 11.08
N GLU A 388 -10.19 6.12 11.35
CA GLU A 388 -10.97 5.27 10.46
C GLU A 388 -11.20 5.95 9.10
N ARG A 389 -11.63 7.22 9.11
CA ARG A 389 -11.88 8.00 7.89
C ARG A 389 -10.60 8.22 7.09
N LYS A 390 -9.48 8.47 7.76
CA LYS A 390 -8.17 8.63 7.15
C LYS A 390 -7.74 7.36 6.41
N HIS A 391 -7.76 6.18 7.08
CA HIS A 391 -7.40 4.91 6.45
C HIS A 391 -8.27 4.63 5.21
N ARG A 392 -9.57 4.86 5.30
CA ARG A 392 -10.50 4.67 4.19
C ARG A 392 -10.20 5.58 2.99
N ILE A 393 -9.78 6.82 3.23
CA ILE A 393 -9.36 7.74 2.17
C ILE A 393 -8.03 7.29 1.55
N GLU A 394 -7.10 6.77 2.35
CA GLU A 394 -5.83 6.21 1.88
C GLU A 394 -6.05 5.01 0.94
N ASP A 395 -6.92 4.09 1.32
CA ASP A 395 -7.32 2.96 0.47
C ASP A 395 -7.96 3.45 -0.83
N ALA A 396 -8.82 4.48 -0.75
CA ALA A 396 -9.47 5.05 -1.92
C ALA A 396 -8.48 5.74 -2.88
N VAL A 397 -7.45 6.42 -2.39
CA VAL A 397 -6.36 6.98 -3.22
C VAL A 397 -5.61 5.87 -3.93
N SER A 398 -5.24 4.80 -3.20
CA SER A 398 -4.48 3.67 -3.73
C SER A 398 -5.30 2.88 -4.75
N SER A 399 -6.58 2.61 -4.46
CA SER A 399 -7.53 1.93 -5.33
C SER A 399 -7.77 2.73 -6.62
N THR A 400 -7.92 4.04 -6.52
CA THR A 400 -8.09 4.92 -7.69
C THR A 400 -6.84 4.93 -8.56
N ARG A 401 -5.65 4.99 -7.96
CA ARG A 401 -4.39 4.89 -8.69
C ARG A 401 -4.26 3.55 -9.41
N ALA A 402 -4.57 2.44 -8.74
CA ALA A 402 -4.58 1.11 -9.33
C ALA A 402 -5.54 1.03 -10.54
N ALA A 403 -6.70 1.69 -10.47
CA ALA A 403 -7.64 1.77 -11.59
C ALA A 403 -7.09 2.59 -12.77
N LEU A 404 -6.42 3.70 -12.50
CA LEU A 404 -5.79 4.54 -13.53
C LEU A 404 -4.62 3.82 -14.22
N GLU A 405 -3.89 2.96 -13.49
CA GLU A 405 -2.74 2.20 -14.02
C GLU A 405 -3.16 1.03 -14.92
N GLU A 406 -4.11 0.20 -14.50
CA GLU A 406 -4.43 -1.07 -15.17
C GLU A 406 -5.89 -1.14 -15.67
N GLY A 407 -6.68 -0.12 -15.41
CA GLY A 407 -8.09 -0.10 -15.81
C GLY A 407 -9.03 -0.74 -14.78
N ILE A 408 -10.30 -0.85 -15.18
CA ILE A 408 -11.42 -1.30 -14.35
C ILE A 408 -12.16 -2.47 -14.98
N VAL A 409 -12.84 -3.21 -14.11
CA VAL A 409 -13.76 -4.30 -14.45
C VAL A 409 -15.07 -4.14 -13.68
N ALA A 410 -16.09 -4.93 -14.00
CA ALA A 410 -17.33 -4.97 -13.22
C ALA A 410 -17.03 -5.40 -11.78
N GLY A 411 -17.49 -4.61 -10.81
CA GLY A 411 -17.19 -4.78 -9.40
C GLY A 411 -18.05 -5.84 -8.70
N GLY A 412 -17.98 -5.81 -7.37
CA GLY A 412 -18.80 -6.67 -6.53
C GLY A 412 -18.54 -8.17 -6.69
N GLY A 413 -17.36 -8.56 -7.15
CA GLY A 413 -16.98 -9.94 -7.43
C GLY A 413 -17.52 -10.49 -8.76
N THR A 414 -18.24 -9.69 -9.54
CA THR A 414 -18.82 -10.10 -10.84
C THR A 414 -17.74 -10.44 -11.87
N ALA A 415 -16.66 -9.66 -11.95
CA ALA A 415 -15.54 -9.94 -12.85
C ALA A 415 -14.94 -11.34 -12.64
N LEU A 416 -14.85 -11.81 -11.40
CA LEU A 416 -14.37 -13.16 -11.07
C LEU A 416 -15.34 -14.25 -11.58
N ILE A 417 -16.66 -13.98 -11.52
CA ILE A 417 -17.68 -14.90 -12.08
C ILE A 417 -17.59 -14.94 -13.60
N ASN A 418 -17.45 -13.77 -14.24
CA ASN A 418 -17.31 -13.67 -15.70
C ASN A 418 -16.04 -14.38 -16.20
N ALA A 419 -14.95 -14.34 -15.42
CA ALA A 419 -13.70 -15.00 -15.74
C ALA A 419 -13.75 -16.53 -15.63
N LEU A 420 -14.78 -17.13 -14.98
CA LEU A 420 -14.92 -18.58 -14.86
C LEU A 420 -14.91 -19.30 -16.23
N THR A 421 -15.39 -18.64 -17.26
CA THR A 421 -15.45 -19.20 -18.62
C THR A 421 -14.08 -19.54 -19.20
N VAL A 422 -13.01 -18.86 -18.75
CA VAL A 422 -11.63 -19.16 -19.21
C VAL A 422 -11.18 -20.54 -18.77
N LEU A 423 -11.66 -21.02 -17.63
CA LEU A 423 -11.32 -22.36 -17.11
C LEU A 423 -11.87 -23.49 -18.02
N ASP A 424 -12.84 -23.18 -18.89
CA ASP A 424 -13.42 -24.12 -19.85
C ASP A 424 -12.87 -23.96 -21.28
N THR A 425 -12.14 -22.87 -21.55
CA THR A 425 -11.71 -22.51 -22.92
C THR A 425 -10.20 -22.39 -23.09
N ASP A 426 -9.46 -22.14 -22.01
CA ASP A 426 -8.01 -22.01 -22.06
C ASP A 426 -7.33 -23.35 -22.33
N ALA A 427 -6.38 -23.36 -23.27
CA ALA A 427 -5.74 -24.59 -23.76
C ALA A 427 -4.87 -25.26 -22.70
N ASP A 428 -4.14 -24.48 -21.90
CA ASP A 428 -3.25 -25.01 -20.86
C ASP A 428 -4.06 -25.57 -19.69
N VAL A 429 -5.17 -24.91 -19.33
CA VAL A 429 -6.12 -25.42 -18.33
C VAL A 429 -6.78 -26.72 -18.79
N GLN A 430 -7.23 -26.78 -20.03
CA GLN A 430 -7.88 -27.96 -20.58
C GLN A 430 -6.93 -29.15 -20.80
N ALA A 431 -5.63 -28.91 -20.88
CA ALA A 431 -4.61 -29.96 -20.97
C ALA A 431 -4.35 -30.64 -19.61
N LEU A 432 -4.81 -30.09 -18.50
CA LEU A 432 -4.62 -30.65 -17.17
C LEU A 432 -5.53 -31.86 -16.94
N THR A 433 -4.97 -32.91 -16.34
CA THR A 433 -5.67 -34.16 -16.03
C THR A 433 -5.36 -34.64 -14.60
N GLY A 434 -6.15 -35.58 -14.09
CA GLY A 434 -5.95 -36.14 -12.76
C GLY A 434 -6.01 -35.08 -11.65
N ASP A 435 -5.08 -35.13 -10.70
CA ASP A 435 -5.08 -34.23 -9.54
C ASP A 435 -4.81 -32.77 -9.90
N ALA A 436 -4.17 -32.49 -11.03
CA ALA A 436 -4.03 -31.12 -11.53
C ALA A 436 -5.38 -30.53 -11.98
N ALA A 437 -6.25 -31.33 -12.62
CA ALA A 437 -7.62 -30.88 -12.94
C ALA A 437 -8.45 -30.59 -11.68
N VAL A 438 -8.20 -31.32 -10.57
CA VAL A 438 -8.81 -31.00 -9.27
C VAL A 438 -8.41 -29.60 -8.80
N GLY A 439 -7.16 -29.17 -9.04
CA GLY A 439 -6.71 -27.81 -8.76
C GLY A 439 -7.53 -26.74 -9.48
N VAL A 440 -7.91 -26.99 -10.73
CA VAL A 440 -8.79 -26.08 -11.51
C VAL A 440 -10.18 -25.98 -10.86
N ASP A 441 -10.76 -27.10 -10.42
CA ASP A 441 -12.07 -27.10 -9.77
C ASP A 441 -12.05 -26.38 -8.41
N ILE A 442 -10.93 -26.42 -7.69
CA ILE A 442 -10.73 -25.64 -6.45
C ILE A 442 -10.80 -24.15 -6.77
N VAL A 443 -10.08 -23.68 -7.79
CA VAL A 443 -10.12 -22.27 -8.23
C VAL A 443 -11.54 -21.88 -8.66
N ARG A 444 -12.21 -22.70 -9.46
CA ARG A 444 -13.60 -22.49 -9.90
C ARG A 444 -14.56 -22.25 -8.75
N LYS A 445 -14.38 -22.94 -7.64
CA LYS A 445 -15.21 -22.76 -6.42
C LYS A 445 -14.80 -21.51 -5.64
N ALA A 446 -13.51 -21.24 -5.54
CA ALA A 446 -12.98 -20.10 -4.81
C ALA A 446 -13.40 -18.76 -5.43
N LEU A 447 -13.38 -18.63 -6.75
CA LEU A 447 -13.76 -17.41 -7.48
C LEU A 447 -15.21 -16.96 -7.21
N LYS A 448 -16.07 -17.85 -6.73
CA LYS A 448 -17.46 -17.53 -6.38
C LYS A 448 -17.61 -16.91 -5.00
N GLN A 449 -16.60 -17.01 -4.14
CA GLN A 449 -16.73 -16.65 -2.74
C GLN A 449 -16.80 -15.14 -2.47
N PRO A 450 -16.08 -14.26 -3.17
CA PRO A 450 -16.22 -12.82 -2.96
C PRO A 450 -17.65 -12.33 -3.19
N LEU A 451 -18.25 -12.61 -4.34
CA LEU A 451 -19.66 -12.25 -4.61
C LEU A 451 -20.62 -12.89 -3.61
N ARG A 452 -20.40 -14.16 -3.25
CA ARG A 452 -21.21 -14.85 -2.24
C ARG A 452 -21.23 -14.10 -0.92
N TRP A 453 -20.07 -13.68 -0.41
CA TRP A 453 -19.97 -12.99 0.88
C TRP A 453 -20.51 -11.57 0.82
N ILE A 454 -20.32 -10.84 -0.30
CA ILE A 454 -20.93 -9.53 -0.52
C ILE A 454 -22.47 -9.64 -0.42
N ALA A 455 -23.05 -10.64 -1.08
CA ALA A 455 -24.50 -10.88 -1.04
C ALA A 455 -24.97 -11.30 0.37
N GLN A 456 -24.22 -12.20 1.02
CA GLN A 456 -24.52 -12.67 2.39
C GLN A 456 -24.51 -11.50 3.39
N ASN A 457 -23.51 -10.62 3.33
CA ASN A 457 -23.42 -9.44 4.19
C ASN A 457 -24.54 -8.43 3.87
N ALA A 458 -25.07 -8.44 2.64
CA ALA A 458 -26.22 -7.65 2.25
C ALA A 458 -27.58 -8.23 2.71
N GLY A 459 -27.59 -9.45 3.30
CA GLY A 459 -28.79 -10.11 3.80
C GLY A 459 -29.48 -11.04 2.78
N GLU A 460 -28.81 -11.31 1.65
CA GLU A 460 -29.30 -12.20 0.60
C GLU A 460 -28.69 -13.62 0.72
N ASP A 461 -29.31 -14.62 0.08
CA ASP A 461 -28.69 -15.92 -0.07
C ASP A 461 -27.56 -15.85 -1.11
N GLY A 462 -26.30 -15.86 -0.63
CA GLY A 462 -25.14 -15.70 -1.48
C GLY A 462 -25.00 -16.76 -2.58
N TYR A 463 -25.46 -18.01 -2.35
CA TYR A 463 -25.40 -19.06 -3.35
C TYR A 463 -26.43 -18.82 -4.48
N VAL A 464 -27.60 -18.35 -4.14
CA VAL A 464 -28.65 -17.98 -5.10
C VAL A 464 -28.18 -16.82 -5.95
N VAL A 465 -27.58 -15.79 -5.33
CA VAL A 465 -27.04 -14.63 -6.04
C VAL A 465 -25.93 -15.03 -7.01
N VAL A 466 -24.98 -15.85 -6.59
CA VAL A 466 -23.88 -16.35 -7.46
C VAL A 466 -24.44 -17.12 -8.65
N SER A 467 -25.39 -18.03 -8.42
CA SER A 467 -26.01 -18.80 -9.52
C SER A 467 -26.72 -17.89 -10.52
N LYS A 468 -27.44 -16.89 -10.04
CA LYS A 468 -28.14 -15.94 -10.89
C LYS A 468 -27.19 -15.06 -11.71
N VAL A 469 -26.14 -14.53 -11.08
CA VAL A 469 -25.14 -13.71 -11.78
C VAL A 469 -24.38 -14.50 -12.84
N ALA A 470 -24.12 -15.78 -12.61
CA ALA A 470 -23.46 -16.64 -13.59
C ALA A 470 -24.27 -16.87 -14.88
N GLU A 471 -25.59 -16.61 -14.85
CA GLU A 471 -26.50 -16.71 -16.01
C GLU A 471 -26.71 -15.38 -16.74
N LEU A 472 -26.20 -14.27 -16.19
CA LEU A 472 -26.36 -12.94 -16.78
C LEU A 472 -25.31 -12.69 -17.88
N GLU A 473 -25.59 -11.65 -18.69
CA GLU A 473 -24.63 -11.15 -19.67
C GLU A 473 -23.35 -10.61 -18.98
N PRO A 474 -22.21 -10.56 -19.69
CA PRO A 474 -20.99 -9.96 -19.14
C PRO A 474 -21.23 -8.56 -18.56
N ASN A 475 -20.53 -8.25 -17.47
CA ASN A 475 -20.67 -7.01 -16.68
C ASN A 475 -22.01 -6.83 -15.95
N HIS A 476 -22.99 -7.70 -16.16
CA HIS A 476 -24.22 -7.70 -15.36
C HIS A 476 -24.02 -8.49 -14.07
N GLY A 477 -24.43 -7.92 -12.96
CA GLY A 477 -24.23 -8.51 -11.65
C GLY A 477 -25.23 -8.04 -10.61
N PHE A 478 -24.92 -8.28 -9.35
CA PHE A 478 -25.74 -7.92 -8.20
C PHE A 478 -25.19 -6.66 -7.53
N ASN A 479 -25.93 -5.55 -7.59
CA ASN A 479 -25.61 -4.35 -6.84
C ASN A 479 -26.08 -4.51 -5.38
N ALA A 480 -25.16 -4.87 -4.49
CA ALA A 480 -25.48 -5.15 -3.09
C ALA A 480 -25.93 -3.89 -2.29
N LYS A 481 -25.62 -2.67 -2.76
CA LYS A 481 -26.10 -1.41 -2.16
C LYS A 481 -27.61 -1.27 -2.35
N THR A 482 -28.10 -1.57 -3.57
CA THR A 482 -29.51 -1.38 -3.97
C THR A 482 -30.35 -2.65 -3.93
N GLY A 483 -29.73 -3.83 -3.97
CA GLY A 483 -30.41 -5.12 -4.09
C GLY A 483 -30.88 -5.46 -5.51
N VAL A 484 -30.44 -4.72 -6.53
CA VAL A 484 -30.89 -4.84 -7.92
C VAL A 484 -29.84 -5.54 -8.78
N TYR A 485 -30.27 -6.31 -9.77
CA TYR A 485 -29.41 -6.90 -10.80
C TYR A 485 -29.42 -6.01 -12.04
N GLY A 486 -28.24 -5.70 -12.59
CA GLY A 486 -28.11 -4.83 -13.75
C GLY A 486 -26.68 -4.73 -14.25
N ASP A 487 -26.44 -3.84 -15.20
CA ASP A 487 -25.10 -3.49 -15.70
C ASP A 487 -24.37 -2.71 -14.60
N LEU A 488 -23.42 -3.39 -13.96
CA LEU A 488 -22.67 -2.83 -12.84
C LEU A 488 -21.74 -1.69 -13.26
N ILE A 489 -21.26 -1.69 -14.49
CA ILE A 489 -20.43 -0.61 -15.00
C ILE A 489 -21.28 0.66 -15.17
N ALA A 490 -22.46 0.55 -15.74
CA ALA A 490 -23.40 1.66 -15.86
C ALA A 490 -23.88 2.17 -14.49
N ASP A 491 -24.02 1.26 -13.51
CA ASP A 491 -24.38 1.58 -12.13
C ASP A 491 -23.22 2.19 -11.31
N GLY A 492 -22.01 2.28 -11.88
CA GLY A 492 -20.82 2.75 -11.19
C GLY A 492 -20.25 1.75 -10.17
N VAL A 493 -20.66 0.48 -10.20
CA VAL A 493 -20.11 -0.58 -9.36
C VAL A 493 -18.96 -1.24 -10.09
N ILE A 494 -17.76 -0.71 -9.88
CA ILE A 494 -16.54 -1.03 -10.62
C ILE A 494 -15.36 -1.29 -9.67
N ASP A 495 -14.52 -2.24 -10.02
CA ASP A 495 -13.31 -2.57 -9.26
C ASP A 495 -12.06 -2.37 -10.14
N PRO A 496 -10.93 -1.87 -9.59
CA PRO A 496 -9.65 -1.89 -10.29
C PRO A 496 -9.20 -3.31 -10.61
N VAL A 497 -8.82 -3.58 -11.84
CA VAL A 497 -8.36 -4.93 -12.22
C VAL A 497 -7.11 -5.33 -11.45
N LYS A 498 -6.21 -4.39 -11.18
CA LYS A 498 -4.99 -4.61 -10.39
C LYS A 498 -5.32 -5.15 -8.99
N VAL A 499 -6.34 -4.60 -8.32
CA VAL A 499 -6.81 -5.06 -7.01
C VAL A 499 -7.35 -6.48 -7.11
N THR A 500 -8.26 -6.73 -8.04
CA THR A 500 -8.93 -8.03 -8.17
C THR A 500 -7.94 -9.16 -8.51
N ARG A 501 -7.03 -8.94 -9.47
CA ARG A 501 -6.05 -9.95 -9.87
C ARG A 501 -4.98 -10.19 -8.79
N SER A 502 -4.47 -9.12 -8.14
CA SER A 502 -3.48 -9.26 -7.07
C SER A 502 -4.04 -10.00 -5.85
N ALA A 503 -5.32 -9.75 -5.52
CA ALA A 503 -6.00 -10.50 -4.47
C ALA A 503 -6.04 -12.00 -4.77
N LEU A 504 -6.34 -12.38 -6.01
CA LEU A 504 -6.37 -13.78 -6.44
C LEU A 504 -4.96 -14.41 -6.45
N ALA A 505 -3.97 -13.72 -7.03
CA ALA A 505 -2.58 -14.18 -7.10
C ALA A 505 -1.99 -14.45 -5.71
N ASN A 506 -2.11 -13.49 -4.79
CA ASN A 506 -1.58 -13.61 -3.43
C ASN A 506 -2.28 -14.71 -2.64
N ALA A 507 -3.62 -14.82 -2.78
CA ALA A 507 -4.40 -15.89 -2.17
C ALA A 507 -3.94 -17.27 -2.66
N ALA A 508 -3.76 -17.44 -3.97
CA ALA A 508 -3.34 -18.69 -4.58
C ALA A 508 -1.90 -19.07 -4.19
N SER A 509 -1.00 -18.11 -4.14
CA SER A 509 0.39 -18.34 -3.74
C SER A 509 0.48 -18.94 -2.33
N ILE A 510 -0.20 -18.32 -1.36
CA ILE A 510 -0.20 -18.82 0.02
C ILE A 510 -0.98 -20.14 0.14
N ALA A 511 -2.12 -20.29 -0.53
CA ALA A 511 -2.88 -21.55 -0.52
C ALA A 511 -2.03 -22.71 -1.06
N ALA A 512 -1.29 -22.50 -2.15
CA ALA A 512 -0.39 -23.51 -2.73
C ALA A 512 0.71 -23.94 -1.75
N LEU A 513 1.27 -23.01 -0.97
CA LEU A 513 2.26 -23.32 0.08
C LEU A 513 1.63 -24.11 1.22
N VAL A 514 0.45 -23.69 1.70
CA VAL A 514 -0.28 -24.39 2.77
C VAL A 514 -0.62 -25.82 2.36
N LEU A 515 -1.12 -26.05 1.15
CA LEU A 515 -1.48 -27.37 0.66
C LEU A 515 -0.28 -28.32 0.54
N THR A 516 0.91 -27.80 0.28
CA THR A 516 2.14 -28.60 0.17
C THR A 516 2.90 -28.73 1.50
N THR A 517 2.40 -28.13 2.59
CA THR A 517 3.02 -28.23 3.92
C THR A 517 2.72 -29.56 4.58
N GLU A 518 3.75 -30.19 5.15
CA GLU A 518 3.67 -31.51 5.80
C GLU A 518 4.03 -31.43 7.29
N THR A 519 4.84 -30.45 7.70
CA THR A 519 5.35 -30.36 9.07
C THR A 519 5.36 -28.90 9.56
N LEU A 520 4.93 -28.70 10.81
CA LEU A 520 5.05 -27.42 11.50
C LEU A 520 6.08 -27.51 12.62
N VAL A 521 6.87 -26.47 12.77
CA VAL A 521 7.89 -26.33 13.81
C VAL A 521 7.63 -25.05 14.58
N ALA A 522 7.14 -25.13 15.79
CA ALA A 522 6.85 -23.99 16.65
C ALA A 522 7.76 -23.95 17.89
N ASP A 523 7.90 -22.80 18.50
CA ASP A 523 8.51 -22.69 19.82
C ASP A 523 7.55 -23.28 20.88
N LYS A 524 8.14 -24.07 21.82
CA LYS A 524 7.36 -24.54 22.96
C LYS A 524 7.02 -23.33 23.86
N PRO A 525 5.75 -23.09 24.22
CA PRO A 525 5.41 -22.08 25.21
C PRO A 525 6.26 -22.25 26.48
N ALA A 526 6.68 -21.15 27.09
CA ALA A 526 7.32 -21.21 28.39
C ALA A 526 6.33 -21.75 29.40
N ASP A 527 6.68 -22.81 30.13
CA ASP A 527 5.86 -23.31 31.22
C ASP A 527 5.76 -22.18 32.27
N GLU A 528 4.55 -21.75 32.62
CA GLU A 528 4.30 -20.67 33.59
C GLU A 528 4.90 -20.95 34.98
N ASP A 529 5.27 -22.21 35.26
CA ASP A 529 5.89 -22.65 36.55
C ASP A 529 7.36 -22.24 36.72
N GLU A 530 8.11 -21.82 35.65
CA GLU A 530 9.50 -21.38 35.80
C GLU A 530 9.65 -19.87 36.08
N ALA A 531 8.60 -19.07 35.95
CA ALA A 531 8.62 -17.63 36.25
C ALA A 531 8.50 -17.33 37.78
N GLY A 532 8.24 -18.34 38.61
CA GLY A 532 8.01 -18.20 40.06
C GLY A 532 9.27 -18.25 40.94
N HIS A 533 10.47 -18.50 40.44
CA HIS A 533 11.70 -18.67 41.23
C HIS A 533 12.85 -17.83 40.77
N GLN A 534 12.71 -16.51 40.72
CA GLN A 534 13.83 -15.56 40.84
C GLN A 534 13.39 -14.39 41.72
N HIS A 535 13.58 -14.57 43.03
CA HIS A 535 13.65 -13.48 44.02
C HIS A 535 15.11 -13.12 44.25
#